data_e6a7063b55ea40ac06351061cce6c174
#
_entry.id   e6a7063b55ea40ac06351061cce6c174
#
_cell.length_a   1.000
_cell.length_b   1.000
_cell.length_c   1.000
_cell.angle_alpha   90.00
_cell.angle_beta   90.00
_cell.angle_gamma   90.00
#
_symmetry.space_group_name_H-M   'P 1'
#
loop_
_entity.id
_entity.type
_entity.pdbx_description
1 polymer ?
#
loop_
_entity_poly.entity_id
_entity_poly.type
_entity_poly.pdbx_seq_one_letter_code
_entity_poly.pdbx_strand_id
1 'polypeptide(L)'
;MSVTDIEARTLQGGCTLQGGCTLQGACTVQGAQRSLARAREASALELTLRALRPILGDPEVTELCINSPGEAFVETRSGWEHRALPFADFDWCLRLAKLVANYTRQRVDEESPLLSASLPTGERIQLVLPPATSTKTVAITIRRASDEVWSIEELARRGIFRATRRACDALDESEQELLRLLAAKEYEAFMRLAVRARKNILVSGPTGSGKTTWTKALIREIPPAERLITIEDARELVLDRHPNHVRLFYSKDDQGLARVTPRQLLESCLRMKPDRILLAELRSEEAFDYLRNVNSGHPGTITSIHAASAELAFEQLVLLVKQSRGGCDLAREDIKSLLYLLIDIVIQFGVERHERYIREVWYEPQRKRRV
;
A
#
# COMPACT_ATOMS: atom_id res chain seq x y z
N MET A 1 -30.79 18.59 -25.87
CA MET A 1 -30.31 19.74 -26.62
C MET A 1 -28.99 19.36 -27.24
N SER A 2 -28.87 19.42 -28.57
CA SER A 2 -27.68 18.97 -29.29
C SER A 2 -26.60 20.07 -29.29
N VAL A 3 -25.36 19.67 -29.53
CA VAL A 3 -24.16 20.57 -29.56
C VAL A 3 -24.32 21.72 -30.61
N THR A 4 -25.20 21.54 -31.59
CA THR A 4 -25.51 22.53 -32.62
C THR A 4 -26.35 23.74 -32.15
N ASP A 5 -27.09 23.60 -31.04
CA ASP A 5 -27.94 24.70 -30.54
C ASP A 5 -27.17 25.75 -29.71
N ILE A 6 -25.94 25.43 -29.27
CA ILE A 6 -25.11 26.35 -28.50
C ILE A 6 -24.29 27.27 -29.39
N GLU A 7 -23.88 26.81 -30.58
CA GLU A 7 -23.13 27.64 -31.55
C GLU A 7 -23.98 28.73 -32.24
N ALA A 8 -25.29 28.50 -32.44
CA ALA A 8 -26.17 29.43 -33.14
C ALA A 8 -26.57 30.66 -32.29
N ARG A 9 -26.45 30.63 -30.97
CA ARG A 9 -26.79 31.76 -30.10
C ARG A 9 -25.66 32.75 -29.80
N THR A 10 -24.43 32.43 -30.17
CA THR A 10 -23.25 33.25 -29.86
C THR A 10 -22.89 34.24 -30.99
N LEU A 11 -23.53 34.17 -32.15
CA LEU A 11 -23.18 34.99 -33.33
C LEU A 11 -24.16 36.11 -33.65
N GLN A 12 -25.19 36.37 -32.89
CA GLN A 12 -26.17 37.45 -33.17
C GLN A 12 -26.19 38.58 -32.14
N GLY A 13 -25.08 38.90 -31.49
CA GLY A 13 -24.93 40.09 -30.66
C GLY A 13 -24.02 41.11 -31.31
N GLY A 14 -24.49 41.85 -32.30
CA GLY A 14 -23.79 43.01 -32.86
C GLY A 14 -23.65 44.10 -31.77
N CYS A 15 -22.41 44.36 -31.36
CA CYS A 15 -22.10 45.46 -30.42
C CYS A 15 -21.49 46.61 -31.25
N THR A 16 -22.19 47.74 -31.31
CA THR A 16 -21.71 49.03 -31.78
C THR A 16 -20.65 49.58 -30.84
N LEU A 17 -19.52 49.96 -31.38
CA LEU A 17 -18.37 50.55 -30.69
C LEU A 17 -18.66 51.89 -30.10
N GLN A 18 -18.59 52.07 -28.77
CA GLN A 18 -18.01 53.25 -28.13
C GLN A 18 -17.53 52.92 -26.70
N GLY A 19 -16.23 53.07 -26.52
CA GLY A 19 -15.63 53.38 -25.19
C GLY A 19 -15.49 52.30 -24.15
N GLY A 20 -14.32 51.66 -24.06
CA GLY A 20 -13.74 51.26 -22.79
C GLY A 20 -14.33 50.03 -22.08
N CYS A 21 -13.94 48.80 -22.47
CA CYS A 21 -13.91 47.65 -21.53
C CYS A 21 -13.24 46.45 -22.22
N THR A 22 -11.93 46.40 -22.23
CA THR A 22 -11.15 45.28 -22.82
C THR A 22 -10.79 44.15 -21.87
N LEU A 23 -11.21 44.23 -20.59
CA LEU A 23 -10.83 43.23 -19.56
C LEU A 23 -11.91 42.18 -19.22
N GLN A 24 -13.19 42.46 -19.43
CA GLN A 24 -14.27 41.51 -19.11
C GLN A 24 -14.51 40.44 -20.18
N GLY A 25 -14.25 40.77 -21.48
CA GLY A 25 -14.42 39.81 -22.58
C GLY A 25 -13.36 38.70 -22.59
N ALA A 26 -12.12 39.01 -22.22
CA ALA A 26 -11.04 38.05 -22.18
C ALA A 26 -11.21 37.03 -21.02
N CYS A 27 -11.81 37.45 -19.90
CA CYS A 27 -12.07 36.58 -18.74
C CYS A 27 -13.18 35.55 -19.02
N THR A 28 -14.21 35.89 -19.79
CA THR A 28 -15.31 35.00 -20.19
C THR A 28 -14.89 33.99 -21.24
N VAL A 29 -14.06 34.35 -22.21
CA VAL A 29 -13.56 33.46 -23.27
C VAL A 29 -12.57 32.44 -22.67
N GLN A 30 -11.68 32.85 -21.77
CA GLN A 30 -10.78 31.94 -21.06
C GLN A 30 -11.55 30.97 -20.13
N GLY A 31 -12.63 31.43 -19.49
CA GLY A 31 -13.51 30.59 -18.69
C GLY A 31 -14.20 29.50 -19.51
N ALA A 32 -14.75 29.87 -20.67
CA ALA A 32 -15.40 28.95 -21.59
C ALA A 32 -14.40 27.95 -22.22
N GLN A 33 -13.22 28.39 -22.60
CA GLN A 33 -12.16 27.50 -23.12
C GLN A 33 -11.68 26.49 -22.06
N ARG A 34 -11.53 26.92 -20.80
CA ARG A 34 -11.20 26.01 -19.68
C ARG A 34 -12.33 25.02 -19.40
N SER A 35 -13.60 25.41 -19.52
CA SER A 35 -14.75 24.53 -19.35
C SER A 35 -14.82 23.47 -20.44
N LEU A 36 -14.60 23.85 -21.70
CA LEU A 36 -14.57 22.95 -22.87
C LEU A 36 -13.38 21.96 -22.78
N ALA A 37 -12.20 22.42 -22.36
CA ALA A 37 -11.06 21.54 -22.13
C ALA A 37 -11.37 20.48 -21.06
N ARG A 38 -11.97 20.86 -19.94
CA ARG A 38 -12.41 19.95 -18.89
C ARG A 38 -13.42 18.90 -19.38
N ALA A 39 -14.40 19.31 -20.16
CA ALA A 39 -15.38 18.39 -20.72
C ALA A 39 -14.74 17.37 -21.68
N ARG A 40 -13.72 17.80 -22.47
CA ARG A 40 -12.95 16.89 -23.34
C ARG A 40 -12.07 15.93 -22.57
N GLU A 41 -11.42 16.39 -21.50
CA GLU A 41 -10.59 15.54 -20.62
C GLU A 41 -11.44 14.49 -19.89
N ALA A 42 -12.59 14.87 -19.33
CA ALA A 42 -13.54 13.95 -18.73
C ALA A 42 -14.02 12.90 -19.73
N SER A 43 -14.38 13.32 -20.95
CA SER A 43 -14.80 12.43 -22.03
C SER A 43 -13.72 11.42 -22.44
N ALA A 44 -12.45 11.84 -22.53
CA ALA A 44 -11.34 10.95 -22.88
C ALA A 44 -11.07 9.92 -21.77
N LEU A 45 -11.12 10.35 -20.50
CA LEU A 45 -10.99 9.47 -19.34
C LEU A 45 -12.14 8.45 -19.27
N GLU A 46 -13.38 8.90 -19.41
CA GLU A 46 -14.56 8.04 -19.41
C GLU A 46 -14.52 7.02 -20.55
N LEU A 47 -14.08 7.42 -21.76
CA LEU A 47 -13.90 6.51 -22.87
C LEU A 47 -12.88 5.42 -22.56
N THR A 48 -11.76 5.79 -21.93
CA THR A 48 -10.72 4.82 -21.54
C THR A 48 -11.23 3.89 -20.45
N LEU A 49 -11.95 4.42 -19.44
CA LEU A 49 -12.53 3.64 -18.35
C LEU A 49 -13.68 2.71 -18.80
N ARG A 50 -14.26 2.96 -19.99
CA ARG A 50 -15.35 2.10 -20.55
C ARG A 50 -14.93 0.63 -20.62
N ALA A 51 -13.66 0.35 -20.92
CA ALA A 51 -13.13 -1.01 -20.94
C ALA A 51 -13.15 -1.72 -19.59
N LEU A 52 -13.12 -0.99 -18.48
CA LEU A 52 -13.20 -1.52 -17.12
C LEU A 52 -14.64 -1.59 -16.57
N ARG A 53 -15.61 -0.96 -17.24
CA ARG A 53 -17.01 -0.91 -16.77
C ARG A 53 -17.66 -2.27 -16.54
N PRO A 54 -17.41 -3.33 -17.35
CA PRO A 54 -17.96 -4.65 -17.07
C PRO A 54 -17.54 -5.22 -15.72
N ILE A 55 -16.35 -4.80 -15.21
CA ILE A 55 -15.85 -5.24 -13.90
C ILE A 55 -16.31 -4.27 -12.81
N LEU A 56 -16.07 -2.97 -12.99
CA LEU A 56 -16.39 -1.95 -11.98
C LEU A 56 -17.92 -1.76 -11.78
N GLY A 57 -18.74 -2.15 -12.75
CA GLY A 57 -20.20 -2.13 -12.65
C GLY A 57 -20.80 -3.30 -11.89
N ASP A 58 -20.03 -4.35 -11.64
CA ASP A 58 -20.47 -5.51 -10.86
C ASP A 58 -20.59 -5.13 -9.37
N PRO A 59 -21.77 -5.27 -8.74
CA PRO A 59 -21.97 -4.92 -7.32
C PRO A 59 -21.15 -5.78 -6.35
N GLU A 60 -20.73 -6.97 -6.74
CA GLU A 60 -19.89 -7.84 -5.90
C GLU A 60 -18.42 -7.41 -5.87
N VAL A 61 -17.99 -6.61 -6.84
CA VAL A 61 -16.59 -6.12 -6.94
C VAL A 61 -16.36 -4.95 -5.98
N THR A 62 -15.37 -5.08 -5.13
CA THR A 62 -14.92 -4.04 -4.18
C THR A 62 -13.63 -3.35 -4.63
N GLU A 63 -12.70 -4.13 -5.18
CA GLU A 63 -11.39 -3.64 -5.62
C GLU A 63 -11.01 -4.25 -6.99
N LEU A 64 -10.35 -3.45 -7.81
CA LEU A 64 -9.71 -3.88 -9.06
C LEU A 64 -8.25 -3.47 -9.01
N CYS A 65 -7.34 -4.44 -9.13
CA CYS A 65 -5.90 -4.23 -9.07
C CYS A 65 -5.22 -4.72 -10.36
N ILE A 66 -4.61 -3.82 -11.12
CA ILE A 66 -3.73 -4.16 -12.24
C ILE A 66 -2.30 -4.06 -11.71
N ASN A 67 -1.65 -5.20 -11.50
CA ASN A 67 -0.28 -5.27 -10.98
C ASN A 67 0.75 -5.39 -12.09
N SER A 68 0.34 -5.93 -13.24
CA SER A 68 1.15 -6.15 -14.43
C SER A 68 0.29 -5.90 -15.67
N PRO A 69 0.86 -5.51 -16.81
CA PRO A 69 0.11 -5.36 -18.06
C PRO A 69 -0.58 -6.65 -18.48
N GLY A 70 -1.81 -6.53 -18.98
CA GLY A 70 -2.58 -7.65 -19.54
C GLY A 70 -3.37 -8.48 -18.52
N GLU A 71 -3.26 -8.18 -17.22
CA GLU A 71 -3.95 -8.92 -16.17
C GLU A 71 -4.45 -8.02 -15.03
N ALA A 72 -5.43 -8.50 -14.30
CA ALA A 72 -5.92 -7.87 -13.08
C ALA A 72 -6.29 -8.89 -12.02
N PHE A 73 -6.31 -8.44 -10.78
CA PHE A 73 -6.91 -9.11 -9.64
C PHE A 73 -8.14 -8.31 -9.21
N VAL A 74 -9.25 -9.00 -9.05
CA VAL A 74 -10.55 -8.42 -8.67
C VAL A 74 -10.93 -8.99 -7.32
N GLU A 75 -11.18 -8.14 -6.34
CA GLU A 75 -11.69 -8.56 -5.03
C GLU A 75 -13.22 -8.58 -5.08
N THR A 76 -13.78 -9.70 -4.70
CA THR A 76 -15.22 -9.91 -4.50
C THR A 76 -15.47 -10.38 -3.06
N ARG A 77 -16.73 -10.62 -2.70
CA ARG A 77 -17.06 -11.21 -1.39
C ARG A 77 -16.47 -12.60 -1.18
N SER A 78 -16.16 -13.32 -2.25
CA SER A 78 -15.52 -14.65 -2.22
C SER A 78 -13.99 -14.60 -2.14
N GLY A 79 -13.40 -13.43 -2.28
CA GLY A 79 -11.95 -13.21 -2.26
C GLY A 79 -11.40 -12.68 -3.59
N TRP A 80 -10.09 -12.88 -3.80
CA TRP A 80 -9.38 -12.41 -4.99
C TRP A 80 -9.56 -13.38 -6.17
N GLU A 81 -9.91 -12.83 -7.33
CA GLU A 81 -10.00 -13.54 -8.61
C GLU A 81 -8.99 -12.93 -9.59
N HIS A 82 -8.25 -13.80 -10.30
CA HIS A 82 -7.40 -13.38 -11.41
C HIS A 82 -8.23 -13.27 -12.69
N ARG A 83 -8.05 -12.16 -13.42
CA ARG A 83 -8.73 -11.92 -14.72
C ARG A 83 -7.74 -11.42 -15.76
N ALA A 84 -7.77 -12.01 -16.94
CA ALA A 84 -7.03 -11.50 -18.09
C ALA A 84 -7.65 -10.19 -18.61
N LEU A 85 -6.83 -9.18 -18.84
CA LEU A 85 -7.20 -7.88 -19.43
C LEU A 85 -6.26 -7.55 -20.61
N PRO A 86 -6.40 -8.23 -21.76
CA PRO A 86 -5.45 -8.08 -22.87
C PRO A 86 -5.31 -6.65 -23.39
N PHE A 87 -6.32 -5.80 -23.21
CA PHE A 87 -6.29 -4.39 -23.61
C PHE A 87 -5.48 -3.51 -22.67
N ALA A 88 -5.25 -3.95 -21.42
CA ALA A 88 -4.55 -3.19 -20.40
C ALA A 88 -3.03 -3.42 -20.49
N ASP A 89 -2.46 -3.15 -21.65
CA ASP A 89 -1.01 -3.13 -21.85
C ASP A 89 -0.35 -1.94 -21.12
N PHE A 90 0.97 -1.87 -21.14
CA PHE A 90 1.70 -0.81 -20.47
C PHE A 90 1.30 0.58 -20.97
N ASP A 91 1.13 0.76 -22.29
CA ASP A 91 0.79 2.04 -22.91
C ASP A 91 -0.63 2.47 -22.55
N TRP A 92 -1.57 1.52 -22.47
CA TRP A 92 -2.93 1.78 -21.99
C TRP A 92 -2.92 2.21 -20.52
N CYS A 93 -2.19 1.50 -19.65
CA CYS A 93 -2.06 1.84 -18.24
C CYS A 93 -1.42 3.23 -18.04
N LEU A 94 -0.36 3.53 -18.79
CA LEU A 94 0.29 4.84 -18.73
C LEU A 94 -0.62 5.97 -19.25
N ARG A 95 -1.38 5.69 -20.31
CA ARG A 95 -2.38 6.63 -20.85
C ARG A 95 -3.49 6.90 -19.83
N LEU A 96 -4.01 5.86 -19.17
CA LEU A 96 -4.97 6.02 -18.08
C LEU A 96 -4.41 6.91 -16.96
N ALA A 97 -3.18 6.66 -16.52
CA ALA A 97 -2.53 7.46 -15.48
C ALA A 97 -2.45 8.94 -15.84
N LYS A 98 -2.04 9.26 -17.08
CA LYS A 98 -1.98 10.64 -17.58
C LYS A 98 -3.37 11.30 -17.69
N LEU A 99 -4.39 10.55 -18.11
CA LEU A 99 -5.76 11.06 -18.18
C LEU A 99 -6.34 11.35 -16.79
N VAL A 100 -6.07 10.49 -15.80
CA VAL A 100 -6.48 10.73 -14.40
C VAL A 100 -5.75 11.96 -13.85
N ALA A 101 -4.45 12.09 -14.07
CA ALA A 101 -3.66 13.23 -13.63
C ALA A 101 -4.20 14.55 -14.22
N ASN A 102 -4.47 14.60 -15.52
CA ASN A 102 -5.05 15.76 -16.18
C ASN A 102 -6.44 16.10 -15.62
N TYR A 103 -7.31 15.11 -15.50
CA TYR A 103 -8.66 15.29 -14.96
C TYR A 103 -8.64 15.88 -13.55
N THR A 104 -7.75 15.38 -12.68
CA THR A 104 -7.61 15.81 -11.28
C THR A 104 -6.65 16.98 -11.09
N ARG A 105 -6.01 17.47 -12.18
CA ARG A 105 -4.99 18.54 -12.15
C ARG A 105 -3.81 18.23 -11.25
N GLN A 106 -3.40 16.99 -11.24
CA GLN A 106 -2.21 16.53 -10.55
C GLN A 106 -1.11 16.20 -11.56
N ARG A 107 0.12 16.16 -11.08
CA ARG A 107 1.27 15.71 -11.86
C ARG A 107 1.48 14.21 -11.62
N VAL A 108 1.76 13.47 -12.70
CA VAL A 108 2.26 12.10 -12.64
C VAL A 108 3.27 11.87 -13.75
N ASP A 109 4.50 11.55 -13.37
CA ASP A 109 5.63 11.25 -14.24
C ASP A 109 6.71 10.44 -13.50
N GLU A 110 7.89 10.28 -14.12
CA GLU A 110 8.99 9.51 -13.52
C GLU A 110 9.60 10.17 -12.27
N GLU A 111 9.52 11.51 -12.14
CA GLU A 111 9.95 12.23 -10.92
C GLU A 111 8.91 12.17 -9.81
N SER A 112 7.63 12.20 -10.18
CA SER A 112 6.47 12.18 -9.29
C SER A 112 5.57 10.99 -9.63
N PRO A 113 5.99 9.75 -9.37
CA PRO A 113 5.35 8.55 -9.89
C PRO A 113 4.11 8.09 -9.12
N LEU A 114 3.72 8.78 -8.05
CA LEU A 114 2.59 8.43 -7.19
C LEU A 114 1.40 9.35 -7.48
N LEU A 115 0.23 8.77 -7.70
CA LEU A 115 -1.01 9.54 -7.89
C LEU A 115 -2.16 8.88 -7.15
N SER A 116 -2.80 9.65 -6.26
CA SER A 116 -4.06 9.28 -5.59
C SER A 116 -5.17 10.21 -6.07
N ALA A 117 -6.28 9.66 -6.54
CA ALA A 117 -7.34 10.45 -7.13
C ALA A 117 -8.73 9.81 -6.92
N SER A 118 -9.78 10.58 -7.29
CA SER A 118 -11.13 10.05 -7.47
C SER A 118 -11.50 10.13 -8.95
N LEU A 119 -12.09 9.05 -9.46
CA LEU A 119 -12.60 8.98 -10.82
C LEU A 119 -13.92 9.77 -10.96
N PRO A 120 -14.34 10.15 -12.18
CA PRO A 120 -15.58 10.92 -12.39
C PRO A 120 -16.83 10.25 -11.79
N THR A 121 -16.83 8.94 -11.68
CA THR A 121 -17.90 8.10 -11.17
C THR A 121 -17.79 7.76 -9.68
N GLY A 122 -16.82 8.38 -8.96
CA GLY A 122 -16.70 8.28 -7.52
C GLY A 122 -15.73 7.22 -7.01
N GLU A 123 -15.25 6.31 -7.83
CA GLU A 123 -14.24 5.33 -7.43
C GLU A 123 -12.93 6.04 -7.04
N ARG A 124 -12.23 5.48 -6.06
CA ARG A 124 -10.88 5.94 -5.69
C ARG A 124 -9.84 5.17 -6.48
N ILE A 125 -8.85 5.86 -7.01
CA ILE A 125 -7.76 5.24 -7.76
C ILE A 125 -6.42 5.60 -7.12
N GLN A 126 -5.55 4.60 -6.98
CA GLN A 126 -4.14 4.76 -6.65
C GLN A 126 -3.30 4.24 -7.81
N LEU A 127 -2.35 5.05 -8.25
CA LEU A 127 -1.45 4.75 -9.36
C LEU A 127 -0.01 4.86 -8.87
N VAL A 128 0.83 3.90 -9.30
CA VAL A 128 2.28 3.97 -9.10
C VAL A 128 2.97 3.65 -10.41
N LEU A 129 3.78 4.59 -10.88
CA LEU A 129 4.53 4.50 -12.13
C LEU A 129 5.98 4.07 -11.88
N PRO A 130 6.67 3.52 -12.89
CA PRO A 130 8.12 3.42 -12.86
C PRO A 130 8.76 4.82 -12.67
N PRO A 131 9.90 4.94 -11.98
CA PRO A 131 10.71 3.85 -11.41
C PRO A 131 10.30 3.42 -9.99
N ALA A 132 9.22 3.99 -9.40
CA ALA A 132 8.74 3.60 -8.07
C ALA A 132 8.05 2.24 -8.04
N THR A 133 7.86 1.59 -9.18
CA THR A 133 7.45 0.18 -9.31
C THR A 133 8.28 -0.52 -10.39
N SER A 134 7.94 -1.76 -10.71
CA SER A 134 8.66 -2.56 -11.70
C SER A 134 8.67 -1.90 -13.09
N THR A 135 9.78 -2.03 -13.81
CA THR A 135 9.92 -1.52 -15.17
C THR A 135 8.81 -2.05 -16.08
N LYS A 136 8.28 -1.21 -16.96
CA LYS A 136 7.16 -1.52 -17.87
C LYS A 136 5.88 -1.97 -17.14
N THR A 137 5.68 -1.50 -15.91
CA THR A 137 4.49 -1.78 -15.10
C THR A 137 3.94 -0.47 -14.56
N VAL A 138 2.64 -0.27 -14.63
CA VAL A 138 1.92 0.74 -13.85
C VAL A 138 1.04 -0.01 -12.87
N ALA A 139 1.33 0.11 -11.58
CA ALA A 139 0.46 -0.49 -10.58
C ALA A 139 -0.78 0.39 -10.40
N ILE A 140 -1.97 -0.19 -10.62
CA ILE A 140 -3.25 0.49 -10.54
C ILE A 140 -4.12 -0.23 -9.54
N THR A 141 -4.66 0.50 -8.58
CA THR A 141 -5.69 -0.01 -7.67
C THR A 141 -6.90 0.90 -7.75
N ILE A 142 -8.06 0.36 -8.08
CA ILE A 142 -9.32 1.08 -8.13
C ILE A 142 -10.25 0.48 -7.09
N ARG A 143 -10.64 1.29 -6.11
CA ARG A 143 -11.59 0.95 -5.08
C ARG A 143 -12.96 1.50 -5.42
N ARG A 144 -13.95 0.63 -5.48
CA ARG A 144 -15.33 1.04 -5.65
C ARG A 144 -15.87 1.62 -4.34
N ALA A 145 -16.48 2.79 -4.42
CA ALA A 145 -17.26 3.31 -3.31
C ALA A 145 -18.56 2.51 -3.20
N SER A 146 -18.94 2.12 -2.00
CA SER A 146 -20.28 1.55 -1.76
C SER A 146 -21.23 2.70 -1.43
N ASP A 147 -22.30 2.81 -2.18
CA ASP A 147 -23.41 3.72 -1.90
C ASP A 147 -24.45 3.10 -0.93
N GLU A 148 -24.24 1.83 -0.55
CA GLU A 148 -25.11 1.09 0.34
C GLU A 148 -24.92 1.55 1.79
N VAL A 149 -26.02 2.00 2.41
CA VAL A 149 -26.10 2.34 3.83
C VAL A 149 -26.92 1.25 4.52
N TRP A 150 -26.27 0.50 5.41
CA TRP A 150 -26.91 -0.59 6.14
C TRP A 150 -27.26 -0.15 7.56
N SER A 151 -28.43 -0.55 8.06
CA SER A 151 -28.74 -0.41 9.48
C SER A 151 -27.93 -1.40 10.33
N ILE A 152 -27.81 -1.13 11.65
CA ILE A 152 -27.11 -2.03 12.58
C ILE A 152 -27.79 -3.42 12.57
N GLU A 153 -29.13 -3.46 12.50
CA GLU A 153 -29.93 -4.69 12.47
C GLU A 153 -29.65 -5.50 11.19
N GLU A 154 -29.50 -4.83 10.05
CA GLU A 154 -29.15 -5.48 8.79
C GLU A 154 -27.72 -6.04 8.83
N LEU A 155 -26.79 -5.28 9.36
CA LEU A 155 -25.40 -5.73 9.56
C LEU A 155 -25.34 -6.93 10.54
N ALA A 156 -26.15 -6.91 11.60
CA ALA A 156 -26.25 -8.00 12.56
C ALA A 156 -26.77 -9.27 11.88
N ARG A 157 -27.84 -9.18 11.07
CA ARG A 157 -28.38 -10.31 10.29
C ARG A 157 -27.38 -10.87 9.28
N ARG A 158 -26.50 -10.01 8.73
CA ARG A 158 -25.40 -10.39 7.84
C ARG A 158 -24.19 -10.97 8.59
N GLY A 159 -24.26 -11.04 9.92
CA GLY A 159 -23.24 -11.69 10.74
C GLY A 159 -22.03 -10.81 11.08
N ILE A 160 -22.17 -9.46 11.09
CA ILE A 160 -21.07 -8.55 11.46
C ILE A 160 -20.47 -8.89 12.82
N PHE A 161 -21.30 -9.39 13.76
CA PHE A 161 -20.89 -9.76 15.11
C PHE A 161 -20.45 -11.21 15.28
N ARG A 162 -20.39 -12.02 14.20
CA ARG A 162 -20.10 -13.48 14.28
C ARG A 162 -18.80 -13.85 14.98
N ALA A 163 -17.80 -12.96 14.95
CA ALA A 163 -16.51 -13.15 15.57
C ALA A 163 -16.22 -12.13 16.68
N THR A 164 -17.25 -11.37 17.11
CA THR A 164 -17.10 -10.38 18.17
C THR A 164 -16.82 -11.06 19.49
N ARG A 165 -15.74 -10.64 20.14
CA ARG A 165 -15.37 -11.08 21.48
C ARG A 165 -15.05 -9.86 22.33
N ARG A 166 -15.19 -10.01 23.65
CA ARG A 166 -14.73 -8.99 24.60
C ARG A 166 -13.20 -8.92 24.52
N ALA A 167 -12.64 -7.72 24.52
CA ALA A 167 -11.20 -7.55 24.71
C ALA A 167 -10.82 -8.14 26.08
N CYS A 168 -9.82 -8.98 26.10
CA CYS A 168 -9.33 -9.63 27.31
C CYS A 168 -7.82 -9.78 27.25
N ASP A 169 -7.20 -9.99 28.40
CA ASP A 169 -5.75 -10.15 28.53
C ASP A 169 -5.29 -11.60 28.32
N ALA A 170 -6.22 -12.52 28.06
CA ALA A 170 -5.88 -13.92 27.81
C ALA A 170 -5.23 -14.07 26.42
N LEU A 171 -4.25 -14.97 26.35
CA LEU A 171 -3.63 -15.37 25.11
C LEU A 171 -4.64 -16.13 24.23
N ASP A 172 -4.62 -15.86 22.93
CA ASP A 172 -5.39 -16.64 21.98
C ASP A 172 -4.77 -18.03 21.73
N GLU A 173 -5.52 -18.90 21.05
CA GLU A 173 -5.08 -20.28 20.78
C GLU A 173 -3.77 -20.32 19.97
N SER A 174 -3.58 -19.40 19.04
CA SER A 174 -2.36 -19.33 18.22
C SER A 174 -1.16 -18.88 19.08
N GLU A 175 -1.36 -17.98 20.02
CA GLU A 175 -0.32 -17.50 20.93
C GLU A 175 0.08 -18.59 21.93
N GLN A 176 -0.88 -19.36 22.45
CA GLN A 176 -0.62 -20.50 23.32
C GLN A 176 0.17 -21.59 22.59
N GLU A 177 -0.23 -21.93 21.36
CA GLU A 177 0.47 -22.93 20.55
C GLU A 177 1.88 -22.48 20.17
N LEU A 178 2.07 -21.19 19.82
CA LEU A 178 3.40 -20.64 19.58
C LEU A 178 4.31 -20.77 20.82
N LEU A 179 3.81 -20.48 22.03
CA LEU A 179 4.57 -20.68 23.25
C LEU A 179 4.93 -22.15 23.47
N ARG A 180 3.98 -23.07 23.23
CA ARG A 180 4.21 -24.52 23.33
C ARG A 180 5.33 -24.96 22.37
N LEU A 181 5.24 -24.56 21.10
CA LEU A 181 6.23 -24.91 20.08
C LEU A 181 7.62 -24.35 20.39
N LEU A 182 7.69 -23.11 20.89
CA LEU A 182 8.94 -22.49 21.30
C LEU A 182 9.58 -23.23 22.48
N ALA A 183 8.78 -23.59 23.50
CA ALA A 183 9.25 -24.36 24.66
C ALA A 183 9.70 -25.77 24.27
N ALA A 184 9.03 -26.40 23.31
CA ALA A 184 9.40 -27.71 22.76
C ALA A 184 10.59 -27.64 21.79
N LYS A 185 11.10 -26.45 21.47
CA LYS A 185 12.17 -26.21 20.46
C LYS A 185 11.78 -26.67 19.05
N GLU A 186 10.49 -26.72 18.74
CA GLU A 186 9.94 -27.04 17.42
C GLU A 186 9.96 -25.77 16.53
N TYR A 187 11.17 -25.25 16.27
CA TYR A 187 11.35 -23.93 15.65
C TYR A 187 10.78 -23.83 14.23
N GLU A 188 10.83 -24.87 13.44
CA GLU A 188 10.25 -24.86 12.08
C GLU A 188 8.73 -24.70 12.13
N ALA A 189 8.04 -25.48 12.97
CA ALA A 189 6.60 -25.38 13.18
C ALA A 189 6.20 -24.03 13.78
N PHE A 190 6.98 -23.53 14.73
CA PHE A 190 6.82 -22.19 15.32
C PHE A 190 6.84 -21.10 14.22
N MET A 191 7.84 -21.09 13.35
CA MET A 191 7.98 -20.05 12.31
C MET A 191 6.84 -20.11 11.29
N ARG A 192 6.45 -21.31 10.88
CA ARG A 192 5.30 -21.50 9.96
C ARG A 192 4.00 -20.99 10.58
N LEU A 193 3.73 -21.34 11.82
CA LEU A 193 2.55 -20.86 12.53
C LEU A 193 2.60 -19.34 12.73
N ALA A 194 3.74 -18.78 13.10
CA ALA A 194 3.92 -17.35 13.30
C ALA A 194 3.57 -16.55 12.03
N VAL A 195 4.06 -17.00 10.87
CA VAL A 195 3.74 -16.35 9.59
C VAL A 195 2.25 -16.47 9.27
N ARG A 196 1.65 -17.66 9.43
CA ARG A 196 0.22 -17.89 9.15
C ARG A 196 -0.70 -17.13 10.11
N ALA A 197 -0.31 -17.03 11.37
CA ALA A 197 -1.00 -16.24 12.41
C ALA A 197 -0.76 -14.73 12.28
N ARG A 198 -0.14 -14.28 11.17
CA ARG A 198 0.12 -12.86 10.88
C ARG A 198 0.88 -12.15 12.01
N LYS A 199 1.86 -12.82 12.64
CA LYS A 199 2.73 -12.17 13.62
C LYS A 199 3.72 -11.25 12.90
N ASN A 200 3.99 -10.08 13.50
CA ASN A 200 4.97 -9.13 13.01
C ASN A 200 6.37 -9.60 13.38
N ILE A 201 7.18 -9.93 12.39
CA ILE A 201 8.48 -10.58 12.58
C ILE A 201 9.60 -9.62 12.19
N LEU A 202 10.53 -9.40 13.12
CA LEU A 202 11.75 -8.65 12.93
C LEU A 202 12.94 -9.61 12.84
N VAL A 203 13.61 -9.64 11.68
CA VAL A 203 14.82 -10.45 11.44
C VAL A 203 16.05 -9.60 11.72
N SER A 204 16.79 -9.91 12.77
CA SER A 204 17.93 -9.15 13.26
C SER A 204 19.24 -9.91 13.10
N GLY A 205 20.35 -9.21 12.91
CA GLY A 205 21.69 -9.79 12.84
C GLY A 205 22.69 -8.96 12.04
N PRO A 206 23.97 -9.33 12.08
CA PRO A 206 25.01 -8.62 11.34
C PRO A 206 24.86 -8.73 9.83
N THR A 207 25.64 -7.92 9.10
CA THR A 207 25.71 -7.99 7.64
C THR A 207 26.21 -9.37 7.21
N GLY A 208 25.61 -9.94 6.17
CA GLY A 208 26.02 -11.24 5.63
C GLY A 208 25.58 -12.44 6.48
N SER A 209 24.79 -12.26 7.56
CA SER A 209 24.34 -13.36 8.44
C SER A 209 23.21 -14.24 7.85
N GLY A 210 22.68 -13.89 6.67
CA GLY A 210 21.63 -14.67 6.02
C GLY A 210 20.20 -14.15 6.26
N LYS A 211 20.02 -12.94 6.84
CA LYS A 211 18.71 -12.34 7.08
C LYS A 211 17.81 -12.35 5.84
N THR A 212 18.32 -11.83 4.71
CA THR A 212 17.55 -11.76 3.45
C THR A 212 17.14 -13.14 2.95
N THR A 213 18.02 -14.16 3.07
CA THR A 213 17.68 -15.54 2.70
C THR A 213 16.54 -16.08 3.56
N TRP A 214 16.63 -15.83 4.87
CA TRP A 214 15.59 -16.25 5.81
C TRP A 214 14.27 -15.51 5.59
N THR A 215 14.31 -14.20 5.39
CA THR A 215 13.13 -13.39 5.05
C THR A 215 12.41 -13.95 3.82
N LYS A 216 13.16 -14.32 2.76
CA LYS A 216 12.58 -14.97 1.58
C LYS A 216 11.92 -16.32 1.91
N ALA A 217 12.51 -17.10 2.81
CA ALA A 217 11.92 -18.37 3.24
C ALA A 217 10.61 -18.14 4.03
N LEU A 218 10.58 -17.16 4.94
CA LEU A 218 9.36 -16.79 5.67
C LEU A 218 8.26 -16.28 4.74
N ILE A 219 8.59 -15.45 3.74
CA ILE A 219 7.63 -14.95 2.76
C ILE A 219 6.96 -16.10 2.01
N ARG A 220 7.65 -17.18 1.71
CA ARG A 220 7.08 -18.36 1.03
C ARG A 220 6.07 -19.13 1.88
N GLU A 221 6.06 -18.94 3.20
CA GLU A 221 5.07 -19.51 4.12
C GLU A 221 3.78 -18.66 4.23
N ILE A 222 3.77 -17.44 3.68
CA ILE A 222 2.56 -16.63 3.57
C ILE A 222 1.58 -17.33 2.62
N PRO A 223 0.27 -17.39 2.93
CA PRO A 223 -0.73 -17.96 2.04
C PRO A 223 -0.70 -17.30 0.65
N PRO A 224 -0.63 -18.06 -0.45
CA PRO A 224 -0.52 -17.52 -1.82
C PRO A 224 -1.70 -16.64 -2.26
N ALA A 225 -2.85 -16.78 -1.61
CA ALA A 225 -4.04 -15.98 -1.88
C ALA A 225 -3.96 -14.56 -1.29
N GLU A 226 -2.99 -14.28 -0.41
CA GLU A 226 -2.82 -12.95 0.18
C GLU A 226 -2.16 -12.00 -0.82
N ARG A 227 -2.68 -10.75 -0.85
CA ARG A 227 -2.10 -9.66 -1.63
C ARG A 227 -0.92 -9.05 -0.90
N LEU A 228 0.25 -9.06 -1.52
CA LEU A 228 1.48 -8.54 -0.94
C LEU A 228 1.92 -7.24 -1.61
N ILE A 229 2.35 -6.26 -0.81
CA ILE A 229 3.07 -5.10 -1.32
C ILE A 229 4.42 -5.05 -0.62
N THR A 230 5.49 -4.95 -1.41
CA THR A 230 6.85 -4.78 -0.88
C THR A 230 7.33 -3.35 -1.05
N ILE A 231 8.17 -2.87 -0.12
CA ILE A 231 8.89 -1.61 -0.21
C ILE A 231 10.38 -1.92 -0.06
N GLU A 232 11.14 -1.60 -1.09
CA GLU A 232 12.53 -2.03 -1.25
C GLU A 232 13.40 -0.86 -1.78
N ASP A 233 14.61 -0.73 -1.28
CA ASP A 233 15.64 0.14 -1.86
C ASP A 233 16.39 -0.56 -3.02
N ALA A 234 16.43 -1.88 -3.00
CA ALA A 234 16.97 -2.73 -4.06
C ALA A 234 16.08 -3.97 -4.23
N ARG A 235 16.08 -4.56 -5.42
CA ARG A 235 15.29 -5.78 -5.72
C ARG A 235 15.87 -6.99 -4.99
N GLU A 236 15.46 -7.22 -3.76
CA GLU A 236 15.95 -8.35 -2.96
C GLU A 236 14.89 -9.42 -2.70
N LEU A 237 13.62 -9.04 -2.47
CA LEU A 237 12.58 -9.98 -2.12
C LEU A 237 12.11 -10.81 -3.33
N VAL A 238 11.66 -12.04 -3.08
CA VAL A 238 11.16 -12.97 -4.10
C VAL A 238 9.73 -13.35 -3.75
N LEU A 239 8.79 -13.12 -4.67
CA LEU A 239 7.36 -13.31 -4.49
C LEU A 239 6.79 -14.34 -5.49
N ASP A 240 7.58 -15.35 -5.84
CA ASP A 240 7.28 -16.37 -6.84
C ASP A 240 5.99 -17.16 -6.59
N ARG A 241 5.52 -17.22 -5.36
CA ARG A 241 4.30 -17.93 -4.94
C ARG A 241 3.08 -17.01 -4.75
N HIS A 242 3.24 -15.70 -4.93
CA HIS A 242 2.19 -14.72 -4.67
C HIS A 242 1.87 -13.96 -5.97
N PRO A 243 0.94 -14.43 -6.79
CA PRO A 243 0.64 -13.77 -8.06
C PRO A 243 0.06 -12.37 -7.85
N ASN A 244 -0.74 -12.16 -6.79
CA ASN A 244 -1.30 -10.85 -6.48
C ASN A 244 -0.32 -10.03 -5.62
N HIS A 245 0.68 -9.39 -6.26
CA HIS A 245 1.63 -8.56 -5.55
C HIS A 245 2.01 -7.29 -6.32
N VAL A 246 2.52 -6.31 -5.60
CA VAL A 246 3.17 -5.11 -6.14
C VAL A 246 4.50 -4.91 -5.43
N ARG A 247 5.53 -4.58 -6.22
CA ARG A 247 6.84 -4.20 -5.68
C ARG A 247 7.03 -2.70 -5.85
N LEU A 248 7.29 -2.01 -4.76
CA LEU A 248 7.56 -0.58 -4.72
C LEU A 248 9.02 -0.32 -4.41
N PHE A 249 9.60 0.66 -5.11
CA PHE A 249 11.01 0.98 -5.01
C PHE A 249 11.22 2.46 -4.69
N TYR A 250 12.24 2.74 -3.88
CA TYR A 250 12.74 4.07 -3.62
C TYR A 250 14.25 4.10 -3.78
N SER A 251 14.78 5.28 -4.07
CA SER A 251 16.24 5.51 -4.11
C SER A 251 16.66 6.20 -2.84
N LYS A 252 17.83 5.83 -2.30
CA LYS A 252 18.43 6.51 -1.17
C LYS A 252 19.06 7.84 -1.58
N ASP A 253 19.09 8.78 -0.65
CA ASP A 253 19.85 10.03 -0.74
C ASP A 253 19.51 10.85 -2.00
N ASP A 254 18.25 10.83 -2.45
CA ASP A 254 17.76 11.54 -3.65
C ASP A 254 18.57 11.27 -4.94
N GLN A 255 19.30 10.15 -5.01
CA GLN A 255 20.11 9.79 -6.17
C GLN A 255 19.28 9.24 -7.36
N GLY A 256 18.01 8.91 -7.13
CA GLY A 256 17.11 8.40 -8.14
C GLY A 256 16.34 9.49 -8.88
N LEU A 257 15.82 9.15 -10.07
CA LEU A 257 14.94 10.03 -10.82
C LEU A 257 13.62 10.29 -10.06
N ALA A 258 13.04 9.25 -9.47
CA ALA A 258 11.82 9.38 -8.65
C ALA A 258 12.16 10.00 -7.29
N ARG A 259 11.50 11.12 -7.00
CA ARG A 259 11.58 11.81 -5.71
C ARG A 259 10.54 11.23 -4.76
N VAL A 260 10.74 9.97 -4.38
CA VAL A 260 9.79 9.22 -3.55
C VAL A 260 10.48 8.68 -2.32
N THR A 261 9.89 8.98 -1.17
CA THR A 261 10.36 8.50 0.14
C THR A 261 9.64 7.19 0.53
N PRO A 262 10.25 6.34 1.40
CA PRO A 262 9.59 5.18 1.98
C PRO A 262 8.24 5.52 2.62
N ARG A 263 8.13 6.67 3.27
CA ARG A 263 6.91 7.18 3.86
C ARG A 263 5.78 7.35 2.82
N GLN A 264 6.07 8.01 1.69
CA GLN A 264 5.08 8.21 0.63
C GLN A 264 4.63 6.88 0.01
N LEU A 265 5.55 5.90 -0.10
CA LEU A 265 5.20 4.55 -0.55
C LEU A 265 4.30 3.85 0.47
N LEU A 266 4.59 3.93 1.77
CA LEU A 266 3.74 3.38 2.83
C LEU A 266 2.34 4.00 2.81
N GLU A 267 2.24 5.33 2.67
CA GLU A 267 0.96 6.04 2.53
C GLU A 267 0.18 5.59 1.28
N SER A 268 0.88 5.30 0.18
CA SER A 268 0.29 4.73 -1.04
C SER A 268 -0.23 3.31 -0.82
N CYS A 269 0.52 2.46 -0.08
CA CYS A 269 0.11 1.10 0.24
C CYS A 269 -1.26 1.04 0.92
N LEU A 270 -1.59 1.99 1.81
CA LEU A 270 -2.88 2.06 2.50
C LEU A 270 -4.08 2.23 1.54
N ARG A 271 -3.81 2.66 0.29
CA ARG A 271 -4.82 2.81 -0.77
C ARG A 271 -4.76 1.72 -1.83
N MET A 272 -3.87 0.75 -1.65
CA MET A 272 -3.64 -0.34 -2.61
C MET A 272 -4.18 -1.68 -2.13
N LYS A 273 -4.92 -1.69 -1.01
CA LYS A 273 -5.57 -2.89 -0.45
C LYS A 273 -4.61 -4.08 -0.21
N PRO A 274 -3.48 -3.91 0.46
CA PRO A 274 -2.62 -5.02 0.82
C PRO A 274 -3.22 -5.87 1.93
N ASP A 275 -2.99 -7.19 1.89
CA ASP A 275 -3.13 -8.06 3.05
C ASP A 275 -1.91 -7.94 3.97
N ARG A 276 -0.72 -7.79 3.38
CA ARG A 276 0.53 -7.48 4.11
C ARG A 276 1.38 -6.48 3.36
N ILE A 277 2.09 -5.66 4.13
CA ILE A 277 3.13 -4.76 3.63
C ILE A 277 4.46 -5.25 4.19
N LEU A 278 5.41 -5.54 3.29
CA LEU A 278 6.73 -6.06 3.62
C LEU A 278 7.78 -4.99 3.33
N LEU A 279 8.52 -4.56 4.34
CA LEU A 279 9.69 -3.70 4.16
C LEU A 279 10.95 -4.58 4.15
N ALA A 280 11.80 -4.37 3.16
CA ALA A 280 13.02 -5.18 3.04
C ALA A 280 13.93 -5.00 4.25
N GLU A 281 14.16 -3.76 4.68
CA GLU A 281 15.01 -3.46 5.85
C GLU A 281 14.65 -2.10 6.46
N LEU A 282 14.86 -1.98 7.78
CA LEU A 282 14.73 -0.73 8.53
C LEU A 282 16.12 -0.17 8.82
N ARG A 283 16.42 1.02 8.27
CA ARG A 283 17.75 1.64 8.36
C ARG A 283 17.74 3.12 8.77
N SER A 284 16.60 3.80 8.62
CA SER A 284 16.49 5.25 8.85
C SER A 284 15.08 5.68 9.27
N GLU A 285 14.62 6.82 8.77
CA GLU A 285 13.33 7.44 9.12
C GLU A 285 12.10 6.56 8.87
N GLU A 286 12.18 5.61 7.94
CA GLU A 286 11.11 4.67 7.62
C GLU A 286 10.69 3.79 8.80
N ALA A 287 11.53 3.66 9.83
CA ALA A 287 11.20 2.91 11.03
C ALA A 287 9.98 3.48 11.77
N PHE A 288 9.83 4.80 11.82
CA PHE A 288 8.66 5.44 12.43
C PHE A 288 7.38 5.19 11.60
N ASP A 289 7.48 5.37 10.30
CA ASP A 289 6.33 5.16 9.41
C ASP A 289 5.94 3.67 9.34
N TYR A 290 6.93 2.76 9.45
CA TYR A 290 6.68 1.33 9.61
C TYR A 290 5.83 1.04 10.84
N LEU A 291 6.18 1.58 12.02
CA LEU A 291 5.40 1.38 13.24
C LEU A 291 3.97 1.88 13.11
N ARG A 292 3.78 3.06 12.51
CA ARG A 292 2.44 3.60 12.23
C ARG A 292 1.63 2.68 11.33
N ASN A 293 2.27 2.10 10.33
CA ASN A 293 1.61 1.24 9.34
C ASN A 293 1.21 -0.11 9.93
N VAL A 294 2.09 -0.75 10.71
CA VAL A 294 1.78 -1.99 11.44
C VAL A 294 0.58 -1.78 12.37
N ASN A 295 0.50 -0.62 13.03
CA ASN A 295 -0.63 -0.26 13.89
C ASN A 295 -1.92 0.06 13.11
N SER A 296 -1.86 0.29 11.81
CA SER A 296 -3.02 0.68 10.99
C SER A 296 -3.85 -0.48 10.44
N GLY A 297 -3.64 -1.72 10.92
CA GLY A 297 -4.46 -2.88 10.58
C GLY A 297 -3.88 -3.80 9.51
N HIS A 298 -2.55 -3.73 9.26
CA HIS A 298 -1.84 -4.63 8.35
C HIS A 298 -0.84 -5.53 9.09
N PRO A 299 -1.30 -6.50 9.92
CA PRO A 299 -0.44 -7.40 10.67
C PRO A 299 0.25 -8.42 9.77
N GLY A 300 1.33 -9.02 10.28
CA GLY A 300 2.07 -10.06 9.56
C GLY A 300 3.16 -9.50 8.67
N THR A 301 3.66 -8.30 8.99
CA THR A 301 4.83 -7.74 8.31
C THR A 301 6.08 -8.53 8.69
N ILE A 302 6.99 -8.67 7.72
CA ILE A 302 8.31 -9.27 7.90
C ILE A 302 9.33 -8.26 7.43
N THR A 303 10.24 -7.85 8.31
CA THR A 303 11.28 -6.87 7.98
C THR A 303 12.59 -7.25 8.64
N SER A 304 13.67 -6.56 8.30
CA SER A 304 14.98 -6.82 8.87
C SER A 304 15.64 -5.58 9.45
N ILE A 305 16.58 -5.80 10.38
CA ILE A 305 17.39 -4.76 11.01
C ILE A 305 18.79 -5.28 11.33
N HIS A 306 19.73 -4.36 11.49
CA HIS A 306 21.08 -4.68 11.99
C HIS A 306 21.16 -4.46 13.49
N ALA A 307 21.32 -5.56 14.26
CA ALA A 307 21.64 -5.51 15.69
C ALA A 307 22.38 -6.77 16.14
N ALA A 308 22.97 -6.74 17.31
CA ALA A 308 23.78 -7.83 17.87
C ALA A 308 23.01 -8.78 18.77
N SER A 309 21.82 -8.40 19.24
CA SER A 309 20.88 -9.22 20.03
C SER A 309 19.45 -8.79 19.79
N ALA A 310 18.47 -9.59 20.21
CA ALA A 310 17.07 -9.24 20.14
C ALA A 310 16.75 -7.97 20.95
N GLU A 311 17.34 -7.81 22.12
CA GLU A 311 17.17 -6.59 22.93
C GLU A 311 17.74 -5.36 22.23
N LEU A 312 18.96 -5.47 21.67
CA LEU A 312 19.58 -4.38 20.92
C LEU A 312 18.84 -4.05 19.63
N ALA A 313 18.06 -4.96 19.06
CA ALA A 313 17.20 -4.68 17.93
C ALA A 313 16.08 -3.68 18.32
N PHE A 314 15.48 -3.81 19.50
CA PHE A 314 14.54 -2.83 20.02
C PHE A 314 15.21 -1.48 20.28
N GLU A 315 16.42 -1.47 20.87
CA GLU A 315 17.16 -0.23 21.10
C GLU A 315 17.54 0.47 19.79
N GLN A 316 17.97 -0.29 18.78
CA GLN A 316 18.24 0.24 17.45
C GLN A 316 16.99 0.88 16.83
N LEU A 317 15.83 0.23 16.94
CA LEU A 317 14.57 0.80 16.47
C LEU A 317 14.20 2.10 17.21
N VAL A 318 14.41 2.16 18.54
CA VAL A 318 14.22 3.41 19.29
C VAL A 318 15.09 4.52 18.73
N LEU A 319 16.35 4.24 18.42
CA LEU A 319 17.27 5.23 17.85
C LEU A 319 16.78 5.70 16.46
N LEU A 320 16.38 4.77 15.58
CA LEU A 320 15.87 5.11 14.25
C LEU A 320 14.58 5.96 14.33
N VAL A 321 13.67 5.61 15.23
CA VAL A 321 12.45 6.39 15.47
C VAL A 321 12.78 7.79 15.99
N LYS A 322 13.70 7.91 16.93
CA LYS A 322 14.17 9.23 17.46
C LYS A 322 14.84 10.09 16.39
N GLN A 323 15.47 9.51 15.38
CA GLN A 323 16.07 10.23 14.26
C GLN A 323 15.03 10.73 13.26
N SER A 324 13.81 10.14 13.25
CA SER A 324 12.76 10.55 12.35
C SER A 324 12.10 11.87 12.79
N ARG A 325 11.63 12.66 11.82
CA ARG A 325 10.89 13.91 12.11
C ARG A 325 9.64 13.70 12.94
N GLY A 326 8.97 12.55 12.77
CA GLY A 326 7.73 12.24 13.49
C GLY A 326 7.92 11.63 14.86
N GLY A 327 9.10 11.11 15.16
CA GLY A 327 9.42 10.41 16.41
C GLY A 327 10.38 11.14 17.33
N CYS A 328 11.01 12.24 16.88
CA CYS A 328 12.04 12.95 17.64
C CYS A 328 11.59 13.46 19.00
N ASP A 329 10.32 13.87 19.11
CA ASP A 329 9.74 14.43 20.35
C ASP A 329 9.13 13.37 21.28
N LEU A 330 8.99 12.12 20.83
CA LEU A 330 8.44 11.04 21.66
C LEU A 330 9.43 10.65 22.75
N ALA A 331 8.97 10.33 23.95
CA ALA A 331 9.83 9.79 24.99
C ALA A 331 10.35 8.40 24.59
N ARG A 332 11.57 8.06 25.00
CA ARG A 332 12.20 6.77 24.69
C ARG A 332 11.36 5.60 25.19
N GLU A 333 10.79 5.71 26.37
CA GLU A 333 9.96 4.73 27.06
C GLU A 333 8.66 4.49 26.29
N ASP A 334 8.04 5.55 25.75
CA ASP A 334 6.83 5.47 24.95
C ASP A 334 7.10 4.74 23.64
N ILE A 335 8.21 5.08 22.96
CA ILE A 335 8.64 4.37 21.75
C ILE A 335 8.87 2.89 22.04
N LYS A 336 9.56 2.57 23.14
CA LYS A 336 9.88 1.20 23.52
C LYS A 336 8.62 0.40 23.85
N SER A 337 7.68 1.00 24.58
CA SER A 337 6.37 0.42 24.87
C SER A 337 5.58 0.13 23.58
N LEU A 338 5.56 1.08 22.64
CA LEU A 338 4.92 0.90 21.35
C LEU A 338 5.57 -0.23 20.52
N LEU A 339 6.91 -0.32 20.53
CA LEU A 339 7.63 -1.40 19.86
C LEU A 339 7.25 -2.77 20.40
N TYR A 340 7.14 -2.94 21.71
CA TYR A 340 6.71 -4.20 22.34
C TYR A 340 5.25 -4.56 22.04
N LEU A 341 4.39 -3.57 21.79
CA LEU A 341 3.02 -3.80 21.34
C LEU A 341 2.96 -4.26 19.87
N LEU A 342 3.82 -3.74 19.01
CA LEU A 342 3.73 -3.91 17.57
C LEU A 342 4.58 -5.07 17.03
N ILE A 343 5.75 -5.34 17.62
CA ILE A 343 6.64 -6.43 17.21
C ILE A 343 6.31 -7.67 18.04
N ASP A 344 5.93 -8.75 17.36
CA ASP A 344 5.60 -10.01 18.02
C ASP A 344 6.84 -10.87 18.27
N ILE A 345 7.69 -10.98 17.25
CA ILE A 345 8.82 -11.91 17.24
C ILE A 345 10.06 -11.21 16.74
N VAL A 346 11.18 -11.41 17.45
CA VAL A 346 12.51 -11.05 16.96
C VAL A 346 13.32 -12.33 16.76
N ILE A 347 13.85 -12.51 15.54
CA ILE A 347 14.71 -13.63 15.17
C ILE A 347 16.13 -13.09 15.03
N GLN A 348 17.01 -13.44 15.99
CA GLN A 348 18.40 -12.97 15.99
C GLN A 348 19.33 -13.98 15.30
N PHE A 349 20.01 -13.52 14.28
CA PHE A 349 21.03 -14.27 13.57
C PHE A 349 22.42 -14.11 14.23
N GLY A 350 23.18 -15.20 14.22
CA GLY A 350 24.60 -15.25 14.56
C GLY A 350 25.44 -15.79 13.41
N VAL A 351 26.72 -15.42 13.43
CA VAL A 351 27.73 -15.99 12.53
C VAL A 351 28.91 -16.41 13.40
N GLU A 352 29.31 -17.68 13.31
CA GLU A 352 30.47 -18.22 14.00
C GLU A 352 31.24 -19.15 13.05
N ARG A 353 32.54 -18.95 12.89
CA ARG A 353 33.41 -19.76 12.03
C ARG A 353 32.85 -19.96 10.61
N HIS A 354 32.23 -18.90 10.03
CA HIS A 354 31.54 -18.86 8.73
C HIS A 354 30.19 -19.60 8.68
N GLU A 355 29.76 -20.25 9.75
CA GLU A 355 28.42 -20.82 9.84
C GLU A 355 27.40 -19.76 10.27
N ARG A 356 26.24 -19.81 9.63
CA ARG A 356 25.11 -18.92 9.88
C ARG A 356 24.04 -19.70 10.61
N TYR A 357 23.54 -19.16 11.73
CA TYR A 357 22.51 -19.82 12.52
C TYR A 357 21.61 -18.81 13.19
N ILE A 358 20.43 -19.27 13.62
CA ILE A 358 19.54 -18.49 14.48
C ILE A 358 20.03 -18.67 15.91
N ARG A 359 20.52 -17.59 16.51
CA ARG A 359 21.06 -17.57 17.86
C ARG A 359 19.95 -17.52 18.91
N GLU A 360 18.90 -16.71 18.65
CA GLU A 360 17.88 -16.37 19.62
C GLU A 360 16.54 -16.13 18.90
N VAL A 361 15.46 -16.54 19.54
CA VAL A 361 14.08 -16.19 19.16
C VAL A 361 13.43 -15.55 20.38
N TRP A 362 13.14 -14.27 20.28
CA TRP A 362 12.38 -13.53 21.29
C TRP A 362 10.89 -13.59 20.92
N TYR A 363 10.05 -14.04 21.88
CA TYR A 363 8.59 -14.08 21.77
C TYR A 363 7.96 -13.99 23.16
N GLU A 364 7.37 -12.86 23.51
CA GLU A 364 6.76 -12.59 24.82
C GLU A 364 5.35 -12.00 24.67
N PRO A 365 4.34 -12.79 24.23
CA PRO A 365 3.00 -12.27 23.94
C PRO A 365 2.30 -11.68 25.17
N GLN A 366 2.61 -12.15 26.39
CA GLN A 366 2.08 -11.59 27.64
C GLN A 366 2.46 -10.13 27.86
N ARG A 367 3.59 -9.69 27.30
CA ARG A 367 4.07 -8.32 27.44
C ARG A 367 3.14 -7.31 26.79
N LYS A 368 2.50 -7.68 25.67
CA LYS A 368 1.50 -6.86 24.99
C LYS A 368 0.23 -6.59 25.82
N ARG A 369 0.00 -7.37 26.85
CA ARG A 369 -1.18 -7.30 27.72
C ARG A 369 -0.94 -6.47 28.99
N ARG A 370 0.30 -6.04 29.21
CA ARG A 370 0.72 -5.31 30.42
C ARG A 370 1.00 -3.82 30.18
N VAL A 371 0.81 -3.35 28.95
CA VAL A 371 1.06 -1.95 28.55
C VAL A 371 -0.21 -1.11 28.62
#